data_b7d59ede77bb1607bb8a7257bb0599d0
#
_entry.id   b7d59ede77bb1607bb8a7257bb0599d0
#
_cell.length_a   1.000
_cell.length_b   1.000
_cell.length_c   1.000
_cell.angle_alpha   90.00
_cell.angle_beta   90.00
_cell.angle_gamma   90.00
#
_symmetry.space_group_name_H-M   'P 1'
#
loop_
_entity.id
_entity.type
_entity.pdbx_description
1 polymer ?
#
loop_
_entity_poly.entity_id
_entity_poly.type
_entity_poly.pdbx_seq_one_letter_code
_entity_poly.pdbx_strand_id
1 'polypeptide(L)'
;MSFPALSEVEGKLADRRKKLATIFEEAGADIDLTKVKSVKGTTHDVAAAIRELNQEMEDLGKERDGLVEVKKASERAKQAPGSGGAEPGAENGEEPQRRYQQKSIGELFTASDAYKLKQGRQGPEATLDVHLKTLMTTSAGWDPEETRTGRVVPFATRPIQVADLIPQTETSQSAVQYMEETTFTNNAAEVAEAGTYPEAALGLTEQSSLVRKIAVFLPVTDEQLEDEPQARGYVENRLPFMVRQRLDSQILIGNGTAPNLRGLLNTSGIQTQAKGADPVPDAVYKAIVKVETVGQAMANAVVFNPTDWQSVRLLRTADGLYIWGNPSDAGPERIWGLQVVRAQAETLGTSVVGDFQNFIELAVRRGIDIQVSNSHSTFFVEGKQAIRADIRAALVVYRPAAFCTVTGL
;
A
#
# COMPACT_ATOMS: atom_id res chain seq x y z
N MET A 1 -33.14 -5.90 37.44
CA MET A 1 -33.01 -4.61 38.19
C MET A 1 -32.78 -3.52 37.18
N SER A 2 -33.57 -2.45 37.22
CA SER A 2 -33.35 -1.28 36.36
C SER A 2 -32.06 -0.57 36.77
N PHE A 3 -31.24 -0.18 35.82
CA PHE A 3 -30.05 0.65 36.02
C PHE A 3 -30.45 2.10 35.70
N PRO A 4 -30.83 2.91 36.73
CA PRO A 4 -31.50 4.20 36.47
C PRO A 4 -30.70 5.15 35.58
N ALA A 5 -29.38 5.20 35.81
CA ALA A 5 -28.48 6.06 35.01
C ALA A 5 -28.47 5.68 33.52
N LEU A 6 -28.48 4.39 33.18
CA LEU A 6 -28.52 3.93 31.80
C LEU A 6 -29.86 4.32 31.12
N SER A 7 -30.97 4.11 31.83
CA SER A 7 -32.31 4.48 31.35
C SER A 7 -32.48 5.98 31.12
N GLU A 8 -31.84 6.81 31.94
CA GLU A 8 -31.86 8.27 31.81
C GLU A 8 -31.07 8.71 30.54
N VAL A 9 -29.88 8.16 30.32
CA VAL A 9 -29.06 8.48 29.14
C VAL A 9 -29.74 7.98 27.86
N GLU A 10 -30.32 6.78 27.87
CA GLU A 10 -31.10 6.27 26.72
C GLU A 10 -32.31 7.16 26.41
N GLY A 11 -33.02 7.68 27.42
CA GLY A 11 -34.10 8.63 27.28
C GLY A 11 -33.62 9.93 26.62
N LYS A 12 -32.53 10.53 27.11
CA LYS A 12 -31.95 11.75 26.52
C LYS A 12 -31.54 11.52 25.06
N LEU A 13 -30.97 10.38 24.75
CA LEU A 13 -30.52 9.98 23.41
C LEU A 13 -31.76 9.86 22.45
N ALA A 14 -32.85 9.25 22.92
CA ALA A 14 -34.10 9.15 22.18
C ALA A 14 -34.72 10.53 21.89
N ASP A 15 -34.70 11.43 22.85
CA ASP A 15 -35.21 12.81 22.70
C ASP A 15 -34.40 13.62 21.68
N ARG A 16 -33.07 13.48 21.69
CA ARG A 16 -32.20 14.15 20.68
C ARG A 16 -32.43 13.62 19.27
N ARG A 17 -32.56 12.28 19.14
CA ARG A 17 -32.88 11.64 17.85
C ARG A 17 -34.24 12.12 17.33
N LYS A 18 -35.23 12.25 18.20
CA LYS A 18 -36.55 12.75 17.83
C LYS A 18 -36.50 14.20 17.33
N LYS A 19 -35.76 15.07 18.02
CA LYS A 19 -35.56 16.47 17.55
C LYS A 19 -34.89 16.53 16.19
N LEU A 20 -33.83 15.73 15.97
CA LEU A 20 -33.14 15.66 14.70
C LEU A 20 -34.07 15.16 13.58
N ALA A 21 -34.86 14.12 13.86
CA ALA A 21 -35.85 13.59 12.91
C ALA A 21 -36.88 14.65 12.53
N THR A 22 -37.39 15.44 13.48
CA THR A 22 -38.34 16.55 13.21
C THR A 22 -37.71 17.59 12.29
N ILE A 23 -36.44 17.97 12.49
CA ILE A 23 -35.73 18.93 11.63
C ILE A 23 -35.62 18.40 10.20
N PHE A 24 -35.28 17.12 10.00
CA PHE A 24 -35.20 16.52 8.67
C PHE A 24 -36.59 16.31 8.01
N GLU A 25 -37.60 16.01 8.80
CA GLU A 25 -38.99 15.90 8.30
C GLU A 25 -39.51 17.25 7.79
N GLU A 26 -39.21 18.34 8.51
CA GLU A 26 -39.54 19.69 8.06
C GLU A 26 -38.72 20.13 6.84
N ALA A 27 -37.48 19.73 6.71
CA ALA A 27 -36.64 20.03 5.57
C ALA A 27 -37.06 19.28 4.29
N GLY A 28 -37.79 18.17 4.42
CA GLY A 28 -38.31 17.38 3.30
C GLY A 28 -37.24 16.58 2.51
N ALA A 29 -37.65 15.93 1.43
CA ALA A 29 -36.82 15.09 0.61
C ALA A 29 -35.64 15.84 -0.06
N ASP A 30 -35.79 17.13 -0.30
CA ASP A 30 -34.78 18.00 -0.93
C ASP A 30 -33.77 18.60 0.08
N ILE A 31 -33.92 18.29 1.39
CA ILE A 31 -33.13 18.83 2.50
C ILE A 31 -33.03 20.36 2.48
N ASP A 32 -34.16 21.01 2.26
CA ASP A 32 -34.24 22.47 2.20
C ASP A 32 -34.32 23.06 3.62
N LEU A 33 -33.21 23.53 4.15
CA LEU A 33 -33.11 24.10 5.50
C LEU A 33 -33.88 25.39 5.70
N THR A 34 -34.36 26.02 4.62
CA THR A 34 -35.20 27.23 4.72
C THR A 34 -36.64 26.94 5.18
N LYS A 35 -37.07 25.68 5.07
CA LYS A 35 -38.43 25.22 5.45
C LYS A 35 -38.52 24.79 6.91
N VAL A 36 -37.40 24.66 7.60
CA VAL A 36 -37.33 24.24 9.01
C VAL A 36 -37.91 25.36 9.89
N LYS A 37 -38.91 25.01 10.69
CA LYS A 37 -39.60 25.93 11.63
C LYS A 37 -39.27 25.63 13.10
N SER A 38 -38.81 24.46 13.38
CA SER A 38 -38.46 23.99 14.73
C SER A 38 -37.23 24.69 15.34
N VAL A 39 -36.34 25.25 14.49
CA VAL A 39 -35.19 26.06 14.89
C VAL A 39 -35.36 27.49 14.36
N LYS A 40 -35.37 28.48 15.26
CA LYS A 40 -35.50 29.92 14.88
C LYS A 40 -34.13 30.44 14.44
N GLY A 41 -34.04 30.97 13.23
CA GLY A 41 -32.82 31.60 12.73
C GLY A 41 -32.66 31.46 11.22
N THR A 42 -31.43 31.70 10.76
CA THR A 42 -31.04 31.54 9.35
C THR A 42 -30.67 30.07 9.05
N THR A 43 -30.49 29.71 7.76
CA THR A 43 -30.04 28.39 7.35
C THR A 43 -28.71 27.99 8.00
N HIS A 44 -27.86 28.98 8.31
CA HIS A 44 -26.61 28.76 9.05
C HIS A 44 -26.87 28.33 10.50
N ASP A 45 -27.88 28.93 11.16
CA ASP A 45 -28.25 28.60 12.54
C ASP A 45 -28.85 27.18 12.64
N VAL A 46 -29.65 26.79 11.65
CA VAL A 46 -30.17 25.42 11.54
C VAL A 46 -29.05 24.41 11.35
N ALA A 47 -28.08 24.71 10.50
CA ALA A 47 -26.93 23.85 10.29
C ALA A 47 -26.04 23.75 11.55
N ALA A 48 -25.91 24.83 12.31
CA ALA A 48 -25.20 24.83 13.59
C ALA A 48 -25.92 23.94 14.62
N ALA A 49 -27.28 24.09 14.74
CA ALA A 49 -28.09 23.27 15.63
C ALA A 49 -28.01 21.75 15.30
N ILE A 50 -27.98 21.40 14.02
CA ILE A 50 -27.81 19.99 13.59
C ILE A 50 -26.46 19.46 14.04
N ARG A 51 -25.38 20.25 13.90
CA ARG A 51 -24.02 19.83 14.35
C ARG A 51 -23.95 19.65 15.86
N GLU A 52 -24.56 20.57 16.61
CA GLU A 52 -24.64 20.51 18.08
C GLU A 52 -25.39 19.26 18.54
N LEU A 53 -26.59 18.99 17.96
CA LEU A 53 -27.35 17.78 18.23
C LEU A 53 -26.59 16.51 17.92
N ASN A 54 -25.82 16.45 16.83
CA ASN A 54 -25.00 15.31 16.49
C ASN A 54 -23.84 15.11 17.49
N GLN A 55 -23.21 16.19 17.92
CA GLN A 55 -22.17 16.15 18.94
C GLN A 55 -22.70 15.65 20.28
N GLU A 56 -23.84 16.18 20.72
CA GLU A 56 -24.51 15.73 21.95
C GLU A 56 -24.90 14.25 21.88
N MET A 57 -25.37 13.76 20.71
CA MET A 57 -25.70 12.34 20.54
C MET A 57 -24.46 11.44 20.58
N GLU A 58 -23.34 11.91 20.05
CA GLU A 58 -22.06 11.17 20.13
C GLU A 58 -21.57 11.05 21.57
N ASP A 59 -21.61 12.16 22.33
CA ASP A 59 -21.17 12.20 23.71
C ASP A 59 -22.08 11.35 24.62
N LEU A 60 -23.39 11.44 24.45
CA LEU A 60 -24.37 10.57 25.14
C LEU A 60 -24.21 9.10 24.72
N GLY A 61 -23.79 8.82 23.50
CA GLY A 61 -23.48 7.49 23.02
C GLY A 61 -22.29 6.88 23.77
N LYS A 62 -21.21 7.63 23.96
CA LYS A 62 -20.01 7.21 24.73
C LYS A 62 -20.36 6.98 26.20
N GLU A 63 -21.18 7.85 26.80
CA GLU A 63 -21.65 7.72 28.17
C GLU A 63 -22.50 6.45 28.36
N ARG A 64 -23.44 6.19 27.44
CA ARG A 64 -24.25 4.94 27.42
C ARG A 64 -23.37 3.71 27.38
N ASP A 65 -22.37 3.67 26.47
CA ASP A 65 -21.51 2.52 26.29
C ASP A 65 -20.65 2.25 27.56
N GLY A 66 -20.15 3.30 28.19
CA GLY A 66 -19.48 3.19 29.49
C GLY A 66 -20.38 2.63 30.60
N LEU A 67 -21.64 3.10 30.68
CA LEU A 67 -22.61 2.59 31.66
C LEU A 67 -23.02 1.13 31.41
N VAL A 68 -23.10 0.71 30.14
CA VAL A 68 -23.33 -0.69 29.76
C VAL A 68 -22.20 -1.59 30.21
N GLU A 69 -20.95 -1.13 30.08
CA GLU A 69 -19.78 -1.88 30.57
C GLU A 69 -19.79 -2.01 32.08
N VAL A 70 -20.11 -0.93 32.82
CA VAL A 70 -20.26 -0.95 34.28
C VAL A 70 -21.38 -1.90 34.71
N LYS A 71 -22.51 -1.92 34.01
CA LYS A 71 -23.61 -2.86 34.27
C LYS A 71 -23.15 -4.30 34.10
N LYS A 72 -22.47 -4.63 32.99
CA LYS A 72 -21.91 -5.97 32.73
C LYS A 72 -20.89 -6.38 33.78
N ALA A 73 -20.03 -5.45 34.21
CA ALA A 73 -19.08 -5.71 35.30
C ALA A 73 -19.79 -6.01 36.64
N SER A 74 -20.84 -5.25 36.96
CA SER A 74 -21.63 -5.48 38.18
C SER A 74 -22.38 -6.83 38.16
N GLU A 75 -22.87 -7.24 37.01
CA GLU A 75 -23.52 -8.55 36.82
C GLU A 75 -22.51 -9.69 36.98
N ARG A 76 -21.29 -9.53 36.42
CA ARG A 76 -20.20 -10.49 36.63
C ARG A 76 -19.76 -10.58 38.09
N ALA A 77 -19.66 -9.46 38.80
CA ALA A 77 -19.33 -9.46 40.23
C ALA A 77 -20.38 -10.13 41.12
N LYS A 78 -21.66 -10.07 40.72
CA LYS A 78 -22.76 -10.77 41.41
C LYS A 78 -22.83 -12.28 41.16
N GLN A 79 -22.25 -12.73 40.04
CA GLN A 79 -22.18 -14.16 39.68
C GLN A 79 -20.96 -14.89 40.28
N ALA A 80 -20.05 -14.16 40.96
CA ALA A 80 -18.94 -14.79 41.68
C ALA A 80 -19.45 -15.47 42.96
N PRO A 81 -19.19 -16.76 43.18
CA PRO A 81 -19.60 -17.46 44.43
C PRO A 81 -18.90 -16.86 45.61
N GLY A 82 -19.68 -16.57 46.68
CA GLY A 82 -19.21 -15.90 47.87
C GLY A 82 -18.06 -16.63 48.54
N SER A 83 -16.99 -15.90 48.85
CA SER A 83 -15.91 -16.33 49.72
C SER A 83 -16.30 -16.02 51.15
N GLY A 84 -16.57 -17.09 51.91
CA GLY A 84 -16.55 -17.03 53.39
C GLY A 84 -15.11 -16.88 53.88
N GLY A 85 -14.91 -16.00 54.86
CA GLY A 85 -13.60 -15.61 55.36
C GLY A 85 -12.84 -16.72 56.08
N ALA A 86 -11.52 -16.65 56.03
CA ALA A 86 -10.57 -17.21 56.98
C ALA A 86 -9.27 -16.39 56.96
N GLU A 87 -8.72 -16.14 58.13
CA GLU A 87 -7.56 -15.35 58.49
C GLU A 87 -6.22 -15.87 57.92
N PRO A 88 -5.13 -15.06 57.92
CA PRO A 88 -3.86 -15.37 57.27
C PRO A 88 -2.92 -16.19 58.17
N GLY A 89 -2.41 -17.28 57.63
CA GLY A 89 -1.35 -18.06 58.28
C GLY A 89 -0.70 -19.09 57.39
N ALA A 90 0.57 -18.82 57.05
CA ALA A 90 1.66 -19.76 56.70
C ALA A 90 1.58 -20.63 55.45
N GLU A 91 2.51 -20.31 54.53
CA GLU A 91 3.44 -21.18 53.79
C GLU A 91 2.96 -22.49 53.14
N ASN A 92 3.31 -22.58 51.87
CA ASN A 92 3.60 -23.78 51.07
C ASN A 92 2.43 -24.71 50.74
N GLY A 93 2.16 -24.80 49.46
CA GLY A 93 1.51 -25.98 48.90
C GLY A 93 0.58 -25.68 47.76
N GLU A 94 1.04 -26.04 46.63
CA GLU A 94 0.31 -26.50 45.43
C GLU A 94 -1.19 -26.16 45.38
N GLU A 95 -1.55 -25.31 44.40
CA GLU A 95 -2.93 -25.10 44.00
C GLU A 95 -3.60 -26.46 43.74
N PRO A 96 -4.77 -26.74 44.31
CA PRO A 96 -5.51 -27.93 43.93
C PRO A 96 -6.06 -27.76 42.52
N GLN A 97 -5.42 -28.37 41.55
CA GLN A 97 -5.99 -28.61 40.24
C GLN A 97 -7.34 -29.34 40.45
N ARG A 98 -8.44 -28.64 40.26
CA ARG A 98 -9.75 -29.29 40.09
C ARG A 98 -9.67 -30.17 38.88
N ARG A 99 -9.34 -31.47 39.08
CA ARG A 99 -9.50 -32.51 38.10
C ARG A 99 -11.00 -32.61 37.77
N TYR A 100 -11.44 -31.97 36.71
CA TYR A 100 -12.67 -32.38 36.03
C TYR A 100 -12.41 -33.80 35.56
N GLN A 101 -13.07 -34.79 36.20
CA GLN A 101 -13.11 -36.13 35.67
C GLN A 101 -13.88 -36.10 34.37
N GLN A 102 -13.14 -35.95 33.26
CA GLN A 102 -13.70 -36.16 31.93
C GLN A 102 -14.03 -37.64 31.84
N LYS A 103 -15.32 -37.98 31.80
CA LYS A 103 -15.75 -39.33 31.50
C LYS A 103 -15.19 -39.68 30.13
N SER A 104 -14.45 -40.77 30.02
CA SER A 104 -13.92 -41.23 28.76
C SER A 104 -15.07 -41.58 27.79
N ILE A 105 -14.83 -41.50 26.49
CA ILE A 105 -15.82 -41.88 25.47
C ILE A 105 -16.34 -43.30 25.74
N GLY A 106 -15.48 -44.19 26.28
CA GLY A 106 -15.87 -45.53 26.70
C GLY A 106 -16.86 -45.52 27.87
N GLU A 107 -16.72 -44.63 28.85
CA GLU A 107 -17.67 -44.49 29.94
C GLU A 107 -19.00 -43.88 29.52
N LEU A 108 -18.97 -42.95 28.57
CA LEU A 108 -20.20 -42.44 27.93
C LEU A 108 -20.93 -43.52 27.11
N PHE A 109 -20.17 -44.35 26.41
CA PHE A 109 -20.73 -45.46 25.65
C PHE A 109 -21.37 -46.51 26.59
N THR A 110 -20.69 -46.92 27.64
CA THR A 110 -21.19 -47.91 28.61
C THR A 110 -22.36 -47.38 29.48
N ALA A 111 -22.47 -46.08 29.64
CA ALA A 111 -23.60 -45.44 30.35
C ALA A 111 -24.79 -45.19 29.44
N SER A 112 -24.66 -45.34 28.11
CA SER A 112 -25.73 -45.10 27.13
C SER A 112 -26.84 -46.16 27.23
N ASP A 113 -28.06 -45.74 26.98
CA ASP A 113 -29.22 -46.66 26.98
C ASP A 113 -29.13 -47.72 25.89
N ALA A 114 -28.48 -47.42 24.76
CA ALA A 114 -28.20 -48.35 23.69
C ALA A 114 -27.32 -49.53 24.13
N TYR A 115 -26.29 -49.27 24.97
CA TYR A 115 -25.42 -50.30 25.52
C TYR A 115 -26.13 -51.12 26.63
N LYS A 116 -26.89 -50.45 27.50
CA LYS A 116 -27.67 -51.13 28.56
C LYS A 116 -28.75 -52.05 28.00
N LEU A 117 -29.40 -51.73 26.89
CA LEU A 117 -30.37 -52.56 26.20
C LEU A 117 -29.74 -53.78 25.52
N LYS A 118 -28.43 -53.72 25.18
CA LYS A 118 -27.72 -54.85 24.56
C LYS A 118 -27.15 -55.85 25.56
N GLN A 119 -27.03 -55.50 26.83
CA GLN A 119 -26.53 -56.41 27.89
C GLN A 119 -27.52 -57.54 28.14
N GLY A 120 -27.40 -58.62 27.36
CA GLY A 120 -28.18 -59.82 27.53
C GLY A 120 -29.07 -60.26 26.35
N ARG A 121 -29.03 -59.56 25.18
CA ARG A 121 -29.79 -59.98 23.98
C ARG A 121 -28.92 -59.92 22.73
N GLN A 122 -28.99 -60.91 21.86
CA GLN A 122 -28.51 -60.86 20.48
C GLN A 122 -29.39 -59.88 19.69
N GLY A 123 -28.87 -58.66 19.47
CA GLY A 123 -29.55 -57.61 18.73
C GLY A 123 -28.57 -56.87 17.82
N PRO A 124 -29.03 -55.97 16.92
CA PRO A 124 -28.18 -55.22 16.02
C PRO A 124 -27.15 -54.36 16.79
N GLU A 125 -26.08 -53.96 16.12
CA GLU A 125 -24.97 -53.18 16.70
C GLU A 125 -25.46 -51.92 17.41
N ALA A 126 -24.98 -51.69 18.63
CA ALA A 126 -25.27 -50.47 19.36
C ALA A 126 -24.31 -49.37 18.88
N THR A 127 -24.83 -48.36 18.18
CA THR A 127 -24.10 -47.17 17.72
C THR A 127 -24.41 -45.99 18.63
N LEU A 128 -23.40 -45.28 19.03
CA LEU A 128 -23.53 -44.03 19.79
C LEU A 128 -23.15 -42.86 18.85
N ASP A 129 -24.15 -42.10 18.42
CA ASP A 129 -23.91 -40.85 17.70
C ASP A 129 -23.54 -39.75 18.70
N VAL A 130 -22.24 -39.50 18.82
CA VAL A 130 -21.73 -38.40 19.59
C VAL A 130 -21.64 -37.16 18.67
N HIS A 131 -22.63 -36.28 18.76
CA HIS A 131 -22.52 -34.98 18.12
C HIS A 131 -21.44 -34.14 18.81
N LEU A 132 -20.24 -34.14 18.25
CA LEU A 132 -19.11 -33.34 18.74
C LEU A 132 -19.43 -31.83 18.92
N LYS A 133 -20.47 -31.33 18.24
CA LYS A 133 -20.95 -29.94 18.41
C LYS A 133 -21.48 -29.61 19.81
N THR A 134 -21.89 -30.60 20.58
CA THR A 134 -22.45 -30.41 21.93
C THR A 134 -21.39 -30.56 23.04
N LEU A 135 -20.22 -31.13 22.71
CA LEU A 135 -19.12 -31.31 23.66
C LEU A 135 -18.08 -30.17 23.66
N MET A 136 -18.12 -29.29 22.66
CA MET A 136 -17.20 -28.15 22.55
C MET A 136 -17.96 -26.82 22.57
N THR A 137 -18.58 -26.51 23.71
CA THR A 137 -18.94 -25.12 23.98
C THR A 137 -17.72 -24.44 24.57
N THR A 138 -17.28 -23.35 23.94
CA THR A 138 -16.21 -22.44 24.38
C THR A 138 -16.56 -21.68 25.68
N SER A 139 -17.39 -22.22 26.54
CA SER A 139 -17.70 -21.66 27.84
C SER A 139 -16.76 -22.21 28.90
N ALA A 140 -15.90 -21.36 29.40
CA ALA A 140 -15.01 -21.51 30.53
C ALA A 140 -13.77 -22.43 30.33
N GLY A 141 -12.70 -21.88 29.82
CA GLY A 141 -11.35 -22.33 30.08
C GLY A 141 -10.68 -23.20 29.01
N TRP A 142 -11.25 -23.33 27.85
CA TRP A 142 -10.62 -23.93 26.67
C TRP A 142 -10.59 -22.90 25.53
N ASP A 143 -9.70 -21.94 25.64
CA ASP A 143 -9.29 -21.18 24.46
C ASP A 143 -8.49 -22.16 23.60
N PRO A 144 -8.86 -22.39 22.31
CA PRO A 144 -7.98 -23.10 21.40
C PRO A 144 -6.64 -22.38 21.37
N GLU A 145 -5.55 -23.11 21.51
CA GLU A 145 -4.21 -22.54 21.39
C GLU A 145 -4.13 -21.74 20.09
N GLU A 146 -3.97 -20.42 20.22
CA GLU A 146 -3.74 -19.56 19.08
C GLU A 146 -2.41 -19.94 18.44
N THR A 147 -2.47 -20.55 17.26
CA THR A 147 -1.27 -20.80 16.47
C THR A 147 -0.75 -19.48 15.95
N ARG A 148 0.23 -18.88 16.62
CA ARG A 148 0.98 -17.76 16.08
C ARG A 148 1.76 -18.23 14.87
N THR A 149 1.30 -17.88 13.68
CA THR A 149 1.93 -18.28 12.41
C THR A 149 3.21 -17.51 12.15
N GLY A 150 3.87 -16.84 12.99
CA GLY A 150 5.14 -16.13 12.77
C GLY A 150 5.31 -15.38 11.42
N ARG A 151 4.25 -15.34 10.60
CA ARG A 151 4.26 -14.74 9.28
C ARG A 151 3.90 -13.27 9.37
N VAL A 152 4.86 -12.39 9.12
CA VAL A 152 4.61 -10.97 8.92
C VAL A 152 4.07 -10.75 7.51
N VAL A 153 2.85 -10.24 7.38
CA VAL A 153 2.28 -9.85 6.09
C VAL A 153 2.70 -8.41 5.82
N PRO A 154 3.54 -8.15 4.79
CA PRO A 154 3.97 -6.81 4.49
C PRO A 154 2.79 -5.96 3.99
N PHE A 155 2.82 -4.67 4.29
CA PHE A 155 1.88 -3.72 3.72
C PHE A 155 1.97 -3.73 2.19
N ALA A 156 0.83 -3.63 1.49
CA ALA A 156 0.79 -3.60 0.04
C ALA A 156 1.60 -2.41 -0.50
N THR A 157 2.63 -2.70 -1.28
CA THR A 157 3.51 -1.69 -1.87
C THR A 157 3.65 -1.94 -3.35
N ARG A 158 3.88 -0.84 -4.10
CA ARG A 158 4.09 -0.93 -5.55
C ARG A 158 5.40 -1.67 -5.85
N PRO A 159 5.44 -2.51 -6.90
CA PRO A 159 6.66 -3.13 -7.37
C PRO A 159 7.63 -2.09 -7.95
N ILE A 160 8.91 -2.43 -7.97
CA ILE A 160 9.97 -1.68 -8.68
C ILE A 160 10.01 -2.24 -10.09
N GLN A 161 9.98 -1.38 -11.10
CA GLN A 161 9.84 -1.82 -12.49
C GLN A 161 10.72 -1.02 -13.46
N VAL A 162 10.89 0.27 -13.23
CA VAL A 162 11.63 1.15 -14.13
C VAL A 162 13.13 1.06 -13.92
N ALA A 163 13.56 0.92 -12.69
CA ALA A 163 14.98 0.77 -12.36
C ALA A 163 15.62 -0.48 -12.99
N ASP A 164 14.83 -1.53 -13.22
CA ASP A 164 15.28 -2.78 -13.86
C ASP A 164 15.36 -2.68 -15.40
N LEU A 165 14.74 -1.65 -15.98
CA LEU A 165 14.76 -1.41 -17.42
C LEU A 165 16.04 -0.70 -17.88
N ILE A 166 16.70 0.03 -16.96
CA ILE A 166 17.83 0.91 -17.23
C ILE A 166 19.15 0.21 -16.87
N PRO A 167 20.16 0.25 -17.74
CA PRO A 167 21.47 -0.27 -17.40
C PRO A 167 22.09 0.48 -16.22
N GLN A 168 22.79 -0.24 -15.36
CA GLN A 168 23.44 0.31 -14.18
C GLN A 168 24.94 0.21 -14.33
N THR A 169 25.65 1.31 -14.03
CA THR A 169 27.10 1.38 -13.98
C THR A 169 27.60 1.88 -12.65
N GLU A 170 28.84 1.55 -12.31
CA GLU A 170 29.47 2.02 -11.09
C GLU A 170 30.31 3.27 -11.37
N THR A 171 30.25 4.23 -10.45
CA THR A 171 31.06 5.45 -10.51
C THR A 171 31.68 5.76 -9.15
N SER A 172 32.92 6.27 -9.15
CA SER A 172 33.55 6.79 -7.93
C SER A 172 33.40 8.28 -7.76
N GLN A 173 32.93 8.99 -8.79
CA GLN A 173 32.88 10.45 -8.84
C GLN A 173 31.61 11.02 -8.21
N SER A 174 31.62 12.33 -7.90
CA SER A 174 30.46 13.05 -7.36
C SER A 174 29.50 13.54 -8.44
N ALA A 175 29.91 13.52 -9.70
CA ALA A 175 29.13 13.85 -10.87
C ALA A 175 29.59 12.98 -12.04
N VAL A 176 28.70 12.68 -12.95
CA VAL A 176 29.00 12.06 -14.23
C VAL A 176 28.96 13.17 -15.27
N GLN A 177 30.09 13.42 -15.90
CA GLN A 177 30.25 14.40 -16.97
C GLN A 177 30.35 13.67 -18.30
N TYR A 178 29.65 14.18 -19.32
CA TYR A 178 29.69 13.65 -20.67
C TYR A 178 29.57 14.78 -21.68
N MET A 179 30.06 14.54 -22.89
CA MET A 179 29.93 15.48 -24.00
C MET A 179 28.74 15.10 -24.85
N GLU A 180 27.83 16.04 -25.02
CA GLU A 180 26.69 15.94 -25.91
C GLU A 180 26.98 16.67 -27.20
N GLU A 181 26.77 15.99 -28.34
CA GLU A 181 26.85 16.64 -29.64
C GLU A 181 25.58 17.44 -29.90
N THR A 182 25.67 18.75 -29.78
CA THR A 182 24.54 19.68 -29.89
C THR A 182 24.39 20.26 -31.31
N THR A 183 25.45 20.23 -32.08
CA THR A 183 25.42 20.69 -33.47
C THR A 183 26.03 19.64 -34.38
N PHE A 184 25.27 19.16 -35.34
CA PHE A 184 25.70 18.26 -36.40
C PHE A 184 25.22 18.79 -37.71
N THR A 185 26.12 19.31 -38.53
CA THR A 185 25.83 19.78 -39.87
C THR A 185 26.61 18.94 -40.87
N ASN A 186 25.93 18.07 -41.57
CA ASN A 186 26.53 17.26 -42.62
C ASN A 186 26.31 17.95 -43.97
N ASN A 187 27.35 18.54 -44.49
CA ASN A 187 27.36 19.19 -45.82
C ASN A 187 28.10 18.33 -46.87
N ALA A 188 28.26 17.02 -46.59
CA ALA A 188 28.89 16.13 -47.57
C ALA A 188 28.09 16.13 -48.88
N ALA A 189 28.75 16.45 -49.98
CA ALA A 189 28.17 16.48 -51.31
C ALA A 189 29.21 16.01 -52.36
N GLU A 190 28.71 15.59 -53.48
CA GLU A 190 29.55 15.27 -54.64
C GLU A 190 30.22 16.53 -55.15
N VAL A 191 31.55 16.47 -55.34
CA VAL A 191 32.35 17.62 -55.77
C VAL A 191 33.00 17.28 -57.14
N ALA A 192 32.86 18.21 -58.09
CA ALA A 192 33.53 18.11 -59.37
C ALA A 192 35.07 18.22 -59.22
N GLU A 193 35.79 17.77 -60.23
CA GLU A 193 37.24 17.90 -60.32
C GLU A 193 37.65 19.36 -60.13
N ALA A 194 38.59 19.64 -59.17
CA ALA A 194 39.02 20.95 -58.71
C ALA A 194 37.94 21.83 -58.02
N GLY A 195 36.79 21.30 -57.63
CA GLY A 195 35.77 22.01 -56.83
C GLY A 195 36.11 22.17 -55.35
N THR A 196 35.53 23.16 -54.71
CA THR A 196 35.71 23.41 -53.27
C THR A 196 34.91 22.38 -52.45
N TYR A 197 35.57 21.75 -51.47
CA TYR A 197 34.89 20.85 -50.57
C TYR A 197 33.98 21.62 -49.58
N PRO A 198 32.74 21.15 -49.35
CA PRO A 198 31.84 21.74 -48.41
C PRO A 198 32.31 21.52 -46.94
N GLU A 199 32.18 22.55 -46.13
CA GLU A 199 32.58 22.51 -44.72
C GLU A 199 31.44 21.92 -43.83
N ALA A 200 31.77 20.93 -43.03
CA ALA A 200 30.87 20.37 -41.99
C ALA A 200 31.11 21.06 -40.65
N ALA A 201 30.10 21.12 -39.81
CA ALA A 201 30.18 21.68 -38.44
C ALA A 201 29.75 20.68 -37.41
N LEU A 202 30.59 20.54 -36.39
CA LEU A 202 30.32 19.72 -35.17
C LEU A 202 30.48 20.60 -33.94
N GLY A 203 29.48 20.57 -33.04
CA GLY A 203 29.53 21.29 -31.76
C GLY A 203 29.30 20.33 -30.62
N LEU A 204 30.19 20.36 -29.65
CA LEU A 204 30.10 19.55 -28.42
C LEU A 204 29.82 20.45 -27.22
N THR A 205 28.89 20.04 -26.36
CA THR A 205 28.56 20.73 -25.11
C THR A 205 28.72 19.78 -23.95
N GLU A 206 29.38 20.24 -22.90
CA GLU A 206 29.55 19.47 -21.66
C GLU A 206 28.24 19.41 -20.88
N GLN A 207 27.80 18.23 -20.52
CA GLN A 207 26.66 17.96 -19.66
C GLN A 207 27.13 17.30 -18.36
N SER A 208 26.44 17.58 -17.25
CA SER A 208 26.79 17.04 -15.95
C SER A 208 25.55 16.55 -15.19
N SER A 209 25.62 15.33 -14.71
CA SER A 209 24.61 14.77 -13.81
C SER A 209 25.19 14.51 -12.44
N LEU A 210 24.61 15.16 -11.41
CA LEU A 210 25.09 15.10 -10.04
C LEU A 210 24.59 13.85 -9.32
N VAL A 211 25.50 13.18 -8.61
CA VAL A 211 25.17 12.07 -7.72
C VAL A 211 24.40 12.58 -6.51
N ARG A 212 23.20 12.08 -6.31
CA ARG A 212 22.34 12.41 -5.16
C ARG A 212 22.22 11.24 -4.21
N LYS A 213 21.82 11.52 -2.97
CA LYS A 213 21.66 10.54 -1.92
C LYS A 213 20.17 10.35 -1.62
N ILE A 214 19.71 9.12 -1.61
CA ILE A 214 18.38 8.72 -1.12
C ILE A 214 18.61 7.90 0.13
N ALA A 215 17.97 8.25 1.23
CA ALA A 215 18.17 7.59 2.51
C ALA A 215 16.86 7.46 3.28
N VAL A 216 16.79 6.46 4.14
CA VAL A 216 15.73 6.24 5.12
C VAL A 216 16.35 5.69 6.39
N PHE A 217 15.79 6.02 7.55
CA PHE A 217 16.16 5.38 8.80
C PHE A 217 14.92 4.98 9.58
N LEU A 218 15.06 3.95 10.41
CA LEU A 218 14.02 3.43 11.28
C LEU A 218 14.61 3.25 12.69
N PRO A 219 14.01 3.85 13.75
CA PRO A 219 14.34 3.55 15.12
C PRO A 219 13.65 2.23 15.53
N VAL A 220 14.40 1.34 16.19
CA VAL A 220 13.91 0.05 16.71
C VAL A 220 14.47 -0.09 18.13
N THR A 221 13.72 -0.69 19.05
CA THR A 221 14.22 -0.97 20.41
C THR A 221 15.11 -2.22 20.42
N ASP A 222 16.04 -2.27 21.37
CA ASP A 222 16.94 -3.42 21.50
C ASP A 222 16.15 -4.68 21.82
N GLU A 223 15.10 -4.59 22.67
CA GLU A 223 14.23 -5.71 22.99
C GLU A 223 13.52 -6.27 21.74
N GLN A 224 13.04 -5.41 20.84
CA GLN A 224 12.39 -5.88 19.61
C GLN A 224 13.34 -6.63 18.68
N LEU A 225 14.64 -6.27 18.69
CA LEU A 225 15.63 -6.94 17.86
C LEU A 225 16.13 -8.27 18.48
N GLU A 226 16.11 -8.37 19.81
CA GLU A 226 16.54 -9.55 20.57
C GLU A 226 15.43 -10.60 20.69
N ASP A 227 14.22 -10.15 21.05
CA ASP A 227 13.10 -11.05 21.33
C ASP A 227 12.43 -11.59 20.07
N GLU A 228 12.46 -10.83 18.96
CA GLU A 228 11.82 -11.24 17.71
C GLU A 228 12.80 -11.26 16.51
N PRO A 229 13.54 -12.34 16.29
CA PRO A 229 14.46 -12.47 15.15
C PRO A 229 13.79 -12.25 13.78
N GLN A 230 12.48 -12.52 13.68
CA GLN A 230 11.69 -12.30 12.47
C GLN A 230 11.49 -10.81 12.18
N ALA A 231 11.35 -9.98 13.22
CA ALA A 231 11.24 -8.52 13.08
C ALA A 231 12.53 -7.95 12.49
N ARG A 232 13.68 -8.43 12.93
CA ARG A 232 14.99 -8.04 12.41
C ARG A 232 15.11 -8.35 10.91
N GLY A 233 14.84 -9.58 10.50
CA GLY A 233 14.89 -9.97 9.09
C GLY A 233 13.89 -9.20 8.22
N TYR A 234 12.72 -8.88 8.77
CA TYR A 234 11.73 -8.04 8.08
C TYR A 234 12.25 -6.62 7.84
N VAL A 235 12.84 -5.98 8.86
CA VAL A 235 13.39 -4.63 8.76
C VAL A 235 14.57 -4.58 7.78
N GLU A 236 15.49 -5.55 7.84
CA GLU A 236 16.65 -5.66 6.95
C GLU A 236 16.25 -5.78 5.47
N ASN A 237 15.15 -6.43 5.15
CA ASN A 237 14.64 -6.53 3.79
C ASN A 237 13.78 -5.32 3.38
N ARG A 238 13.05 -4.71 4.32
CA ARG A 238 12.09 -3.65 4.01
C ARG A 238 12.75 -2.32 3.74
N LEU A 239 13.81 -1.97 4.46
CA LEU A 239 14.51 -0.69 4.26
C LEU A 239 15.14 -0.55 2.87
N PRO A 240 15.88 -1.54 2.33
CA PRO A 240 16.36 -1.49 0.95
C PRO A 240 15.24 -1.34 -0.07
N PHE A 241 14.13 -2.02 0.15
CA PHE A 241 12.97 -1.91 -0.73
C PHE A 241 12.42 -0.49 -0.76
N MET A 242 12.30 0.20 0.40
CA MET A 242 11.84 1.60 0.48
C MET A 242 12.75 2.54 -0.30
N VAL A 243 14.08 2.35 -0.18
CA VAL A 243 15.08 3.15 -0.90
C VAL A 243 14.96 2.93 -2.41
N ARG A 244 14.87 1.66 -2.86
CA ARG A 244 14.67 1.33 -4.28
C ARG A 244 13.36 1.89 -4.84
N GLN A 245 12.27 1.80 -4.09
CA GLN A 245 10.98 2.34 -4.50
C GLN A 245 11.03 3.87 -4.67
N ARG A 246 11.77 4.57 -3.80
CA ARG A 246 11.98 6.02 -3.95
C ARG A 246 12.86 6.33 -5.14
N LEU A 247 13.92 5.55 -5.37
CA LEU A 247 14.78 5.68 -6.54
C LEU A 247 13.99 5.53 -7.83
N ASP A 248 13.15 4.50 -7.94
CA ASP A 248 12.26 4.25 -9.08
C ASP A 248 11.37 5.45 -9.40
N SER A 249 10.82 6.10 -8.36
CA SER A 249 10.07 7.36 -8.55
C SER A 249 10.95 8.50 -9.06
N GLN A 250 12.16 8.64 -8.51
CA GLN A 250 13.06 9.73 -8.87
C GLN A 250 13.60 9.58 -10.29
N ILE A 251 13.74 8.36 -10.78
CA ILE A 251 14.12 8.08 -12.17
C ILE A 251 13.10 8.67 -13.15
N LEU A 252 11.81 8.55 -12.85
CA LEU A 252 10.75 9.07 -13.73
C LEU A 252 10.46 10.55 -13.47
N ILE A 253 10.06 10.89 -12.23
CA ILE A 253 9.46 12.19 -11.89
C ILE A 253 10.35 13.13 -11.07
N GLY A 254 11.62 12.80 -10.86
CA GLY A 254 12.55 13.66 -10.14
C GLY A 254 12.63 15.05 -10.76
N ASN A 255 12.48 16.12 -9.95
CA ASN A 255 12.43 17.50 -10.45
C ASN A 255 13.80 18.15 -10.70
N GLY A 256 14.90 17.47 -10.41
CA GLY A 256 16.26 17.98 -10.59
C GLY A 256 16.71 19.06 -9.60
N THR A 257 15.81 19.58 -8.77
CA THR A 257 16.17 20.54 -7.71
C THR A 257 16.77 19.79 -6.52
N ALA A 258 17.94 20.23 -6.04
CA ALA A 258 18.59 19.59 -4.90
C ALA A 258 17.62 19.47 -3.70
N PRO A 259 17.52 18.31 -3.02
CA PRO A 259 18.35 17.11 -3.12
C PRO A 259 17.87 16.05 -4.13
N ASN A 260 16.82 16.31 -4.94
CA ASN A 260 16.24 15.34 -5.85
C ASN A 260 17.14 15.05 -7.06
N LEU A 261 16.97 13.85 -7.65
CA LEU A 261 17.51 13.52 -8.98
C LEU A 261 16.76 14.32 -10.06
N ARG A 262 17.36 14.47 -11.23
CA ARG A 262 16.63 14.89 -12.42
C ARG A 262 16.08 13.65 -13.09
N GLY A 263 14.76 13.46 -13.02
CA GLY A 263 14.06 12.35 -13.64
C GLY A 263 13.84 12.56 -15.14
N LEU A 264 13.48 11.46 -15.79
CA LEU A 264 13.28 11.43 -17.24
C LEU A 264 12.24 12.46 -17.69
N LEU A 265 11.07 12.54 -17.04
CA LEU A 265 10.01 13.50 -17.39
C LEU A 265 10.41 14.99 -17.24
N ASN A 266 11.41 15.29 -16.43
CA ASN A 266 11.88 16.64 -16.15
C ASN A 266 13.25 16.95 -16.82
N THR A 267 13.69 16.08 -17.74
CA THR A 267 14.90 16.32 -18.52
C THR A 267 14.56 17.18 -19.73
N SER A 268 15.32 18.27 -19.91
CA SER A 268 15.15 19.17 -21.07
C SER A 268 15.50 18.45 -22.37
N GLY A 269 14.78 18.75 -23.45
CA GLY A 269 15.04 18.16 -24.77
C GLY A 269 14.28 16.85 -25.06
N ILE A 270 13.53 16.31 -24.11
CA ILE A 270 12.62 15.20 -24.35
C ILE A 270 11.46 15.67 -25.22
N GLN A 271 11.10 14.84 -26.18
CA GLN A 271 10.00 15.13 -27.08
C GLN A 271 8.65 14.93 -26.39
N THR A 272 7.62 15.60 -26.89
CA THR A 272 6.26 15.47 -26.38
C THR A 272 5.28 15.17 -27.52
N GLN A 273 4.39 14.22 -27.29
CA GLN A 273 3.27 13.90 -28.16
C GLN A 273 1.97 14.00 -27.37
N ALA A 274 1.15 15.00 -27.69
CA ALA A 274 -0.20 15.04 -27.13
C ALA A 274 -1.07 13.98 -27.82
N LYS A 275 -1.88 13.25 -27.05
CA LYS A 275 -2.86 12.31 -27.59
C LYS A 275 -3.92 13.01 -28.42
N GLY A 276 -4.45 14.14 -27.91
CA GLY A 276 -5.55 14.85 -28.56
C GLY A 276 -6.80 13.98 -28.69
N ALA A 277 -7.36 13.91 -29.89
CA ALA A 277 -8.54 13.09 -30.21
C ALA A 277 -8.18 11.64 -30.63
N ASP A 278 -6.90 11.33 -30.77
CA ASP A 278 -6.47 10.00 -31.22
C ASP A 278 -6.72 8.93 -30.14
N PRO A 279 -6.93 7.67 -30.51
CA PRO A 279 -6.82 6.55 -29.60
C PRO A 279 -5.42 6.46 -28.97
N VAL A 280 -5.31 5.96 -27.76
CA VAL A 280 -4.01 5.82 -27.06
C VAL A 280 -2.96 5.06 -27.86
N PRO A 281 -3.28 3.91 -28.53
CA PRO A 281 -2.30 3.21 -29.34
C PRO A 281 -1.73 4.05 -30.49
N ASP A 282 -2.55 4.86 -31.13
CA ASP A 282 -2.12 5.71 -32.27
C ASP A 282 -1.20 6.83 -31.76
N ALA A 283 -1.50 7.42 -30.60
CA ALA A 283 -0.64 8.42 -29.97
C ALA A 283 0.73 7.84 -29.62
N VAL A 284 0.77 6.59 -29.11
CA VAL A 284 2.01 5.87 -28.83
C VAL A 284 2.79 5.62 -30.12
N TYR A 285 2.13 5.21 -31.19
CA TYR A 285 2.82 5.00 -32.47
C TYR A 285 3.41 6.30 -33.04
N LYS A 286 2.68 7.41 -32.93
CA LYS A 286 3.20 8.75 -33.31
C LYS A 286 4.42 9.13 -32.45
N ALA A 287 4.45 8.76 -31.18
CA ALA A 287 5.61 8.97 -30.31
C ALA A 287 6.80 8.11 -30.75
N ILE A 288 6.59 6.83 -31.15
CA ILE A 288 7.63 5.96 -31.69
C ILE A 288 8.24 6.61 -32.94
N VAL A 289 7.41 7.05 -33.87
CA VAL A 289 7.88 7.71 -35.09
C VAL A 289 8.68 8.98 -34.80
N LYS A 290 8.31 9.76 -33.78
CA LYS A 290 9.11 10.90 -33.33
C LYS A 290 10.48 10.49 -32.79
N VAL A 291 10.54 9.44 -31.97
CA VAL A 291 11.82 8.90 -31.47
C VAL A 291 12.71 8.46 -32.63
N GLU A 292 12.15 7.83 -33.65
CA GLU A 292 12.89 7.39 -34.85
C GLU A 292 13.34 8.55 -35.73
N THR A 293 12.47 9.52 -36.01
CA THR A 293 12.74 10.60 -36.96
C THR A 293 13.56 11.73 -36.36
N VAL A 294 13.27 12.15 -35.16
CA VAL A 294 13.97 13.28 -34.48
C VAL A 294 15.08 12.77 -33.59
N GLY A 295 14.78 11.74 -32.76
CA GLY A 295 15.76 11.15 -31.84
C GLY A 295 16.78 10.27 -32.52
N GLN A 296 16.50 9.80 -33.76
CA GLN A 296 17.32 8.85 -34.52
C GLN A 296 17.71 7.64 -33.65
N ALA A 297 16.72 7.12 -32.91
CA ALA A 297 16.84 6.02 -31.99
C ALA A 297 15.70 5.03 -32.19
N MET A 298 15.91 3.77 -31.85
CA MET A 298 14.88 2.75 -31.92
C MET A 298 14.30 2.55 -30.50
N ALA A 299 13.03 2.90 -30.32
CA ALA A 299 12.36 2.65 -29.06
C ALA A 299 12.34 1.14 -28.75
N ASN A 300 12.63 0.77 -27.49
CA ASN A 300 12.62 -0.62 -27.03
C ASN A 300 11.53 -0.91 -26.00
N ALA A 301 11.09 0.11 -25.27
CA ALA A 301 10.06 -0.04 -24.24
C ALA A 301 9.17 1.20 -24.14
N VAL A 302 8.01 0.98 -23.55
CA VAL A 302 7.08 2.04 -23.16
C VAL A 302 6.67 1.85 -21.71
N VAL A 303 6.73 2.93 -20.95
CA VAL A 303 6.34 2.96 -19.53
C VAL A 303 4.95 3.58 -19.43
N PHE A 304 4.03 2.85 -18.79
CA PHE A 304 2.66 3.28 -18.54
C PHE A 304 2.32 3.26 -17.06
N ASN A 305 1.43 4.17 -16.66
CA ASN A 305 0.71 3.96 -15.41
C ASN A 305 -0.24 2.76 -15.56
N PRO A 306 -0.38 1.87 -14.57
CA PRO A 306 -1.29 0.72 -14.63
C PRO A 306 -2.74 1.08 -14.98
N THR A 307 -3.22 2.24 -14.53
CA THR A 307 -4.58 2.72 -14.83
C THR A 307 -4.73 3.11 -16.30
N ASP A 308 -3.72 3.77 -16.88
CA ASP A 308 -3.73 4.15 -18.29
C ASP A 308 -3.60 2.92 -19.19
N TRP A 309 -2.76 1.96 -18.79
CA TRP A 309 -2.66 0.68 -19.50
C TRP A 309 -3.96 -0.12 -19.45
N GLN A 310 -4.72 -0.06 -18.33
CA GLN A 310 -6.04 -0.67 -18.24
C GLN A 310 -6.96 -0.13 -19.35
N SER A 311 -6.98 1.19 -19.59
CA SER A 311 -7.81 1.81 -20.64
C SER A 311 -7.48 1.25 -22.02
N VAL A 312 -6.20 1.02 -22.31
CA VAL A 312 -5.74 0.41 -23.57
C VAL A 312 -6.18 -1.05 -23.69
N ARG A 313 -5.99 -1.84 -22.65
CA ARG A 313 -6.35 -3.26 -22.63
C ARG A 313 -7.86 -3.51 -22.75
N LEU A 314 -8.67 -2.58 -22.30
CA LEU A 314 -10.14 -2.68 -22.36
C LEU A 314 -10.73 -2.11 -23.65
N LEU A 315 -9.92 -1.64 -24.60
CA LEU A 315 -10.40 -1.19 -25.91
C LEU A 315 -11.11 -2.32 -26.66
N ARG A 316 -12.30 -2.01 -27.16
CA ARG A 316 -13.15 -2.94 -27.91
C ARG A 316 -13.49 -2.40 -29.28
N THR A 317 -13.72 -3.30 -30.21
CA THR A 317 -14.34 -2.98 -31.51
C THR A 317 -15.82 -2.59 -31.32
N ALA A 318 -16.46 -2.06 -32.37
CA ALA A 318 -17.89 -1.79 -32.36
C ALA A 318 -18.74 -3.05 -32.05
N ASP A 319 -18.25 -4.22 -32.41
CA ASP A 319 -18.89 -5.52 -32.14
C ASP A 319 -18.63 -6.07 -30.72
N GLY A 320 -17.93 -5.31 -29.87
CA GLY A 320 -17.67 -5.66 -28.47
C GLY A 320 -16.47 -6.60 -28.26
N LEU A 321 -15.72 -6.95 -29.29
CA LEU A 321 -14.53 -7.79 -29.18
C LEU A 321 -13.34 -6.98 -28.67
N TYR A 322 -12.49 -7.57 -27.80
CA TYR A 322 -11.27 -6.94 -27.38
C TYR A 322 -10.25 -6.83 -28.53
N ILE A 323 -9.67 -5.65 -28.70
CA ILE A 323 -8.67 -5.38 -29.75
C ILE A 323 -7.34 -6.06 -29.40
N TRP A 324 -6.98 -6.13 -28.11
CA TRP A 324 -5.70 -6.63 -27.61
C TRP A 324 -5.70 -8.13 -27.25
N GLY A 325 -6.49 -8.92 -27.96
CA GLY A 325 -6.55 -10.37 -27.80
C GLY A 325 -7.54 -10.84 -26.74
N ASN A 326 -7.68 -12.16 -26.66
CA ASN A 326 -8.59 -12.79 -25.71
C ASN A 326 -8.10 -12.60 -24.27
N PRO A 327 -8.99 -12.35 -23.28
CA PRO A 327 -8.62 -12.32 -21.87
C PRO A 327 -7.90 -13.58 -21.36
N SER A 328 -8.03 -14.70 -22.05
CA SER A 328 -7.35 -15.96 -21.72
C SER A 328 -5.89 -16.04 -22.18
N ASP A 329 -5.43 -15.11 -23.03
CA ASP A 329 -4.06 -15.11 -23.51
C ASP A 329 -3.10 -14.51 -22.48
N ALA A 330 -2.23 -15.34 -21.93
CA ALA A 330 -1.20 -15.01 -20.95
C ALA A 330 0.14 -14.64 -21.62
N GLY A 331 0.11 -13.88 -22.71
CA GLY A 331 1.32 -13.41 -23.38
C GLY A 331 1.98 -12.20 -22.71
N PRO A 332 3.27 -11.92 -22.99
CA PRO A 332 3.92 -10.71 -22.51
C PRO A 332 3.21 -9.47 -23.09
N GLU A 333 3.03 -8.46 -22.23
CA GLU A 333 2.37 -7.22 -22.63
C GLU A 333 3.26 -6.42 -23.60
N ARG A 334 2.76 -6.20 -24.82
CA ARG A 334 3.47 -5.46 -25.87
C ARG A 334 2.51 -4.53 -26.58
N ILE A 335 3.02 -3.39 -27.00
CA ILE A 335 2.32 -2.44 -27.89
C ILE A 335 3.26 -2.06 -29.05
N TRP A 336 2.80 -2.22 -30.27
CA TRP A 336 3.61 -2.00 -31.49
C TRP A 336 4.98 -2.71 -31.48
N GLY A 337 5.04 -3.91 -30.85
CA GLY A 337 6.28 -4.67 -30.67
C GLY A 337 7.13 -4.27 -29.45
N LEU A 338 6.89 -3.10 -28.86
CA LEU A 338 7.59 -2.63 -27.66
C LEU A 338 7.13 -3.36 -26.40
N GLN A 339 8.06 -3.58 -25.47
CA GLN A 339 7.74 -4.09 -24.15
C GLN A 339 6.98 -3.01 -23.36
N VAL A 340 5.87 -3.39 -22.74
CA VAL A 340 5.11 -2.52 -21.83
C VAL A 340 5.58 -2.73 -20.42
N VAL A 341 6.05 -1.66 -19.77
CA VAL A 341 6.41 -1.64 -18.34
C VAL A 341 5.35 -0.85 -17.59
N ARG A 342 4.68 -1.52 -16.65
CA ARG A 342 3.62 -0.91 -15.84
C ARG A 342 4.22 -0.31 -14.59
N ALA A 343 4.51 0.97 -14.58
CA ALA A 343 5.08 1.67 -13.45
C ALA A 343 4.03 2.54 -12.76
N GLN A 344 3.67 2.20 -11.54
CA GLN A 344 2.79 3.05 -10.72
C GLN A 344 3.47 4.38 -10.31
N ALA A 345 4.78 4.49 -10.53
CA ALA A 345 5.54 5.73 -10.35
C ALA A 345 5.27 6.73 -11.48
N GLU A 346 4.81 6.27 -12.65
CA GLU A 346 4.47 7.14 -13.77
C GLU A 346 3.26 8.00 -13.45
N THR A 347 3.29 9.23 -13.92
CA THR A 347 2.19 10.19 -13.74
C THR A 347 0.96 9.72 -14.54
N LEU A 348 -0.20 9.72 -13.89
CA LEU A 348 -1.47 9.37 -14.54
C LEU A 348 -1.72 10.28 -15.75
N GLY A 349 -2.20 9.70 -16.84
CA GLY A 349 -2.42 10.42 -18.10
C GLY A 349 -1.15 10.69 -18.89
N THR A 350 -0.03 10.06 -18.52
CA THR A 350 1.27 10.23 -19.17
C THR A 350 1.94 8.89 -19.39
N SER A 351 2.61 8.71 -20.52
CA SER A 351 3.48 7.56 -20.77
C SER A 351 4.78 8.00 -21.41
N VAL A 352 5.83 7.22 -21.25
CA VAL A 352 7.14 7.49 -21.84
C VAL A 352 7.52 6.37 -22.78
N VAL A 353 7.85 6.73 -24.01
CA VAL A 353 8.35 5.85 -25.08
C VAL A 353 9.80 6.19 -25.35
N GLY A 354 10.69 5.23 -25.47
CA GLY A 354 12.07 5.51 -25.80
C GLY A 354 12.99 4.30 -25.78
N ASP A 355 14.28 4.59 -25.97
CA ASP A 355 15.34 3.61 -25.89
C ASP A 355 16.03 3.65 -24.52
N PHE A 356 15.56 2.81 -23.63
CA PHE A 356 16.03 2.71 -22.26
C PHE A 356 17.32 1.89 -22.09
N GLN A 357 17.85 1.31 -23.16
CA GLN A 357 19.08 0.52 -23.08
C GLN A 357 20.30 1.30 -23.50
N ASN A 358 20.18 2.18 -24.52
CA ASN A 358 21.33 2.83 -25.12
C ASN A 358 21.52 4.28 -24.69
N PHE A 359 20.45 5.00 -24.36
CA PHE A 359 20.51 6.47 -24.17
C PHE A 359 20.19 6.94 -22.77
N ILE A 360 20.02 6.02 -21.81
CA ILE A 360 19.84 6.36 -20.40
C ILE A 360 20.64 5.37 -19.56
N GLU A 361 21.17 5.83 -18.44
CA GLU A 361 22.01 5.03 -17.55
C GLU A 361 21.83 5.47 -16.11
N LEU A 362 21.84 4.53 -15.19
CA LEU A 362 21.87 4.79 -13.77
C LEU A 362 23.28 4.57 -13.21
N ALA A 363 24.01 5.65 -12.99
CA ALA A 363 25.35 5.60 -12.41
C ALA A 363 25.24 5.51 -10.88
N VAL A 364 25.63 4.37 -10.33
CA VAL A 364 25.59 4.08 -8.89
C VAL A 364 26.97 4.32 -8.30
N ARG A 365 27.08 5.30 -7.40
CA ARG A 365 28.33 5.57 -6.69
C ARG A 365 28.51 4.67 -5.47
N ARG A 366 27.44 4.42 -4.76
CA ARG A 366 27.38 3.48 -3.65
C ARG A 366 26.03 2.78 -3.70
N GLY A 367 26.08 1.46 -3.76
CA GLY A 367 24.89 0.62 -3.68
C GLY A 367 24.13 0.84 -2.37
N ILE A 368 23.12 0.06 -2.14
CA ILE A 368 22.37 0.16 -0.88
C ILE A 368 23.26 -0.30 0.26
N ASP A 369 23.53 0.61 1.19
CA ASP A 369 24.31 0.38 2.39
C ASP A 369 23.39 0.45 3.61
N ILE A 370 23.44 -0.58 4.45
CA ILE A 370 22.66 -0.66 5.69
C ILE A 370 23.61 -0.52 6.86
N GLN A 371 23.35 0.46 7.72
CA GLN A 371 24.14 0.72 8.91
C GLN A 371 23.24 0.78 10.14
N VAL A 372 23.69 0.18 11.23
CA VAL A 372 23.04 0.14 12.53
C VAL A 372 23.88 0.94 13.53
N SER A 373 23.28 1.82 14.29
CA SER A 373 23.97 2.61 15.30
C SER A 373 23.00 3.04 16.41
N ASN A 374 23.47 3.06 17.63
CA ASN A 374 22.76 3.59 18.80
C ASN A 374 23.17 5.02 19.19
N SER A 375 24.10 5.63 18.44
CA SER A 375 24.65 6.96 18.76
C SER A 375 23.78 8.15 18.35
N HIS A 376 22.52 7.91 17.93
CA HIS A 376 21.60 8.96 17.53
C HIS A 376 20.83 9.53 18.74
N SER A 377 20.95 10.85 19.00
CA SER A 377 20.24 11.54 20.09
C SER A 377 20.36 10.80 21.45
N THR A 378 19.23 10.45 22.05
CA THR A 378 19.10 9.76 23.35
C THR A 378 19.04 8.23 23.23
N PHE A 379 19.25 7.66 22.04
CA PHE A 379 19.02 6.24 21.77
C PHE A 379 19.87 5.30 22.61
N PHE A 380 21.11 5.71 22.93
CA PHE A 380 21.98 4.93 23.80
C PHE A 380 21.38 4.74 25.21
N VAL A 381 20.76 5.81 25.75
CA VAL A 381 20.15 5.80 27.10
C VAL A 381 18.76 5.12 27.10
N GLU A 382 18.08 5.15 25.96
CA GLU A 382 16.73 4.62 25.79
C GLU A 382 16.70 3.16 25.29
N GLY A 383 17.86 2.50 25.11
CA GLY A 383 17.92 1.14 24.56
C GLY A 383 17.32 1.06 23.15
N LYS A 384 17.65 2.00 22.25
CA LYS A 384 17.18 2.06 20.88
C LYS A 384 18.33 2.04 19.89
N GLN A 385 18.09 1.45 18.73
CA GLN A 385 19.01 1.47 17.59
C GLN A 385 18.38 2.17 16.39
N ALA A 386 19.17 2.94 15.67
CA ALA A 386 18.81 3.50 14.37
C ALA A 386 19.35 2.61 13.26
N ILE A 387 18.48 1.98 12.49
CA ILE A 387 18.85 1.24 11.28
C ILE A 387 18.65 2.17 10.10
N ARG A 388 19.72 2.45 9.36
CA ARG A 388 19.73 3.37 8.21
C ARG A 388 20.05 2.59 6.95
N ALA A 389 19.28 2.84 5.89
CA ALA A 389 19.62 2.41 4.53
C ALA A 389 19.77 3.63 3.62
N ASP A 390 20.80 3.66 2.81
CA ASP A 390 21.00 4.73 1.84
C ASP A 390 21.65 4.23 0.54
N ILE A 391 21.36 4.94 -0.56
CA ILE A 391 21.95 4.76 -1.89
C ILE A 391 22.45 6.11 -2.42
N ARG A 392 23.50 6.06 -3.23
CA ARG A 392 24.00 7.24 -3.95
C ARG A 392 24.07 6.93 -5.43
N ALA A 393 23.24 7.64 -6.21
CA ALA A 393 23.14 7.42 -7.65
C ALA A 393 22.93 8.74 -8.41
N ALA A 394 23.21 8.70 -9.71
CA ALA A 394 22.89 9.74 -10.67
C ALA A 394 22.17 9.10 -11.86
N LEU A 395 21.17 9.76 -12.40
CA LEU A 395 20.54 9.38 -13.67
C LEU A 395 21.20 10.20 -14.78
N VAL A 396 21.69 9.53 -15.79
CA VAL A 396 22.30 10.14 -16.98
C VAL A 396 21.42 9.85 -18.18
N VAL A 397 21.00 10.90 -18.88
CA VAL A 397 20.25 10.78 -20.13
C VAL A 397 21.14 11.35 -21.24
N TYR A 398 21.77 10.46 -22.00
CA TYR A 398 22.75 10.83 -23.03
C TYR A 398 22.13 11.54 -24.22
N ARG A 399 20.93 11.13 -24.61
CA ARG A 399 20.19 11.72 -25.73
C ARG A 399 18.72 11.91 -25.35
N PRO A 400 18.33 13.09 -24.87
CA PRO A 400 16.93 13.36 -24.49
C PRO A 400 15.94 13.17 -25.64
N ALA A 401 16.33 13.47 -26.88
CA ALA A 401 15.49 13.30 -28.04
C ALA A 401 15.15 11.83 -28.38
N ALA A 402 15.89 10.85 -27.80
CA ALA A 402 15.58 9.42 -27.91
C ALA A 402 14.38 8.98 -27.05
N PHE A 403 13.78 9.93 -26.35
CA PHE A 403 12.59 9.71 -25.52
C PHE A 403 11.47 10.65 -25.94
N CYS A 404 10.24 10.13 -25.87
CA CYS A 404 9.04 10.90 -26.16
C CYS A 404 8.00 10.67 -25.06
N THR A 405 7.48 11.74 -24.48
CA THR A 405 6.41 11.69 -23.51
C THR A 405 5.07 11.83 -24.20
N VAL A 406 4.17 10.87 -24.04
CA VAL A 406 2.78 10.95 -24.52
C VAL A 406 1.93 11.51 -23.40
N THR A 407 1.15 12.55 -23.65
CA THR A 407 0.34 13.25 -22.66
C THR A 407 -1.14 13.22 -23.01
N GLY A 408 -2.01 13.25 -21.98
CA GLY A 408 -3.47 13.29 -22.14
C GLY A 408 -4.09 11.91 -22.41
N LEU A 409 -3.49 10.86 -21.87
CA LEU A 409 -3.95 9.46 -21.99
C LEU A 409 -5.27 9.22 -21.26
#